data_edcd673d9dda6ee34a01182eb944190d
#
_entry.id   edcd673d9dda6ee34a01182eb944190d
#
_cell.length_a   1.000
_cell.length_b   1.000
_cell.length_c   1.000
_cell.angle_alpha   90.00
_cell.angle_beta   90.00
_cell.angle_gamma   90.00
#
_symmetry.space_group_name_H-M   'P 1'
#
loop_
_entity.id
_entity.type
_entity.pdbx_description
1 polymer ?
#
loop_
_entity_poly.entity_id
_entity_poly.type
_entity_poly.pdbx_seq_one_letter_code
_entity_poly.pdbx_strand_id
1 'polypeptide(L)'
;MPIDTTLRLSSDAFDAVVAANGELPTGGIALEVLSKARFLCCCDGAGERLSALGYMPDVIVGDGDSMSAAFRESHAGIIEKVDEQDDNDLTKATRLCMRHGFRRIAYVGATGLREDHTLGNIFLLPRYRREFGLLPVMLSDYGCFIPASGDTAFATFTRQQVSIFNVSCSRLTGEGLRWQPYAYSQMWQGTLNEALGDTVVMHGDGDYIMYFTHEAKR
;
A
#
# COMPACT_ATOMS: atom_id res chain seq x y z
N MET A 1 -17.83 17.71 -1.12
CA MET A 1 -18.48 16.45 -1.48
C MET A 1 -17.63 15.35 -0.89
N PRO A 2 -18.17 14.42 -0.07
CA PRO A 2 -17.39 13.29 0.41
C PRO A 2 -16.93 12.51 -0.82
N ILE A 3 -15.64 12.26 -0.90
CA ILE A 3 -15.08 11.36 -1.90
C ILE A 3 -15.57 9.98 -1.52
N ASP A 4 -16.41 9.39 -2.36
CA ASP A 4 -16.86 8.00 -2.22
C ASP A 4 -15.65 7.06 -2.38
N THR A 5 -14.97 6.81 -1.27
CA THR A 5 -13.85 5.89 -1.18
C THR A 5 -14.33 4.55 -0.64
N THR A 6 -15.45 4.05 -1.14
CA THR A 6 -15.75 2.62 -1.05
C THR A 6 -14.74 1.89 -1.93
N LEU A 7 -13.51 1.85 -1.47
CA LEU A 7 -12.47 1.07 -2.10
C LEU A 7 -12.80 -0.40 -1.84
N ARG A 8 -13.57 -1.01 -2.73
CA ARG A 8 -13.66 -2.46 -2.76
C ARG A 8 -12.26 -2.94 -3.13
N LEU A 9 -11.62 -3.65 -2.22
CA LEU A 9 -10.31 -4.27 -2.44
C LEU A 9 -10.50 -5.50 -3.37
N SER A 10 -10.88 -5.25 -4.62
CA SER A 10 -10.91 -6.28 -5.65
C SER A 10 -9.75 -6.06 -6.62
N SER A 11 -9.30 -7.11 -7.27
CA SER A 11 -8.24 -7.02 -8.28
C SER A 11 -8.51 -5.99 -9.37
N ASP A 12 -9.79 -5.82 -9.75
CA ASP A 12 -10.23 -4.84 -10.75
C ASP A 12 -10.16 -3.38 -10.25
N ALA A 13 -9.96 -3.18 -8.94
CA ALA A 13 -9.88 -1.86 -8.36
C ALA A 13 -8.57 -1.12 -8.69
N PHE A 14 -7.53 -1.80 -9.15
CA PHE A 14 -6.20 -1.24 -9.32
C PHE A 14 -5.80 -1.18 -10.80
N ASP A 15 -5.11 -0.09 -11.16
CA ASP A 15 -4.52 0.09 -12.49
C ASP A 15 -3.21 -0.68 -12.62
N ALA A 16 -2.44 -0.73 -11.52
CA ALA A 16 -1.16 -1.41 -11.43
C ALA A 16 -0.91 -2.00 -10.03
N VAL A 17 -0.07 -3.02 -9.98
CA VAL A 17 0.51 -3.58 -8.76
C VAL A 17 2.00 -3.31 -8.75
N VAL A 18 2.50 -2.72 -7.66
CA VAL A 18 3.93 -2.57 -7.37
C VAL A 18 4.31 -3.62 -6.33
N ALA A 19 5.20 -4.52 -6.70
CA ALA A 19 5.72 -5.55 -5.80
C ALA A 19 7.12 -5.19 -5.31
N ALA A 20 7.24 -4.99 -3.99
CA ALA A 20 8.54 -4.75 -3.34
C ALA A 20 9.16 -6.07 -2.85
N ASN A 21 10.42 -6.00 -2.42
CA ASN A 21 11.22 -7.17 -2.07
C ASN A 21 11.09 -7.60 -0.58
N GLY A 22 9.97 -7.26 0.08
CA GLY A 22 9.65 -7.72 1.43
C GLY A 22 8.95 -9.09 1.44
N GLU A 23 8.00 -9.29 2.35
CA GLU A 23 7.23 -10.52 2.45
C GLU A 23 6.12 -10.54 1.39
N LEU A 24 6.24 -11.44 0.41
CA LEU A 24 5.24 -11.59 -0.63
C LEU A 24 3.96 -12.23 -0.07
N PRO A 25 2.78 -11.84 -0.57
CA PRO A 25 1.53 -12.42 -0.11
C PRO A 25 1.43 -13.90 -0.46
N THR A 26 0.87 -14.68 0.46
CA THR A 26 0.68 -16.13 0.33
C THR A 26 -0.79 -16.52 0.24
N GLY A 27 -1.71 -15.59 0.49
CA GLY A 27 -3.14 -15.87 0.47
C GLY A 27 -4.03 -14.64 0.40
N GLY A 28 -5.33 -14.87 0.46
CA GLY A 28 -6.35 -13.83 0.57
C GLY A 28 -6.37 -12.81 -0.57
N ILE A 29 -6.85 -11.62 -0.24
CA ILE A 29 -7.01 -10.53 -1.22
C ILE A 29 -5.68 -10.03 -1.77
N ALA A 30 -4.61 -10.02 -0.97
CA ALA A 30 -3.31 -9.55 -1.42
C ALA A 30 -2.73 -10.45 -2.52
N LEU A 31 -2.85 -11.78 -2.36
CA LEU A 31 -2.44 -12.73 -3.40
C LEU A 31 -3.35 -12.64 -4.63
N GLU A 32 -4.66 -12.45 -4.45
CA GLU A 32 -5.59 -12.29 -5.56
C GLU A 32 -5.24 -11.05 -6.40
N VAL A 33 -4.98 -9.90 -5.74
CA VAL A 33 -4.58 -8.65 -6.41
C VAL A 33 -3.27 -8.82 -7.17
N LEU A 34 -2.27 -9.49 -6.56
CA LEU A 34 -1.00 -9.78 -7.23
C LEU A 34 -1.22 -10.70 -8.45
N SER A 35 -1.99 -11.78 -8.28
CA SER A 35 -2.17 -12.81 -9.33
C SER A 35 -2.98 -12.31 -10.53
N LYS A 36 -3.83 -11.30 -10.33
CA LYS A 36 -4.67 -10.70 -11.37
C LYS A 36 -4.20 -9.31 -11.78
N ALA A 37 -2.95 -8.94 -11.46
CA ALA A 37 -2.40 -7.65 -11.83
C ALA A 37 -2.51 -7.40 -13.35
N ARG A 38 -3.06 -6.25 -13.73
CA ARG A 38 -3.12 -5.81 -15.13
C ARG A 38 -1.80 -5.24 -15.61
N PHE A 39 -1.02 -4.70 -14.69
CA PHE A 39 0.35 -4.25 -14.88
C PHE A 39 1.12 -4.53 -13.59
N LEU A 40 2.17 -5.34 -13.68
CA LEU A 40 3.01 -5.74 -12.57
C LEU A 40 4.38 -5.06 -12.68
N CYS A 41 4.62 -4.09 -11.81
CA CYS A 41 5.90 -3.42 -11.64
C CYS A 41 6.62 -4.00 -10.42
N CYS A 42 7.83 -4.50 -10.59
CA CYS A 42 8.61 -5.07 -9.50
C CYS A 42 9.77 -4.15 -9.10
N CYS A 43 10.03 -4.03 -7.80
CA CYS A 43 11.20 -3.37 -7.27
C CYS A 43 12.37 -4.34 -7.20
N ASP A 44 13.39 -4.10 -8.00
CA ASP A 44 14.68 -4.81 -7.99
C ASP A 44 14.54 -6.34 -7.82
N GLY A 45 15.12 -6.95 -6.78
CA GLY A 45 15.08 -8.39 -6.52
C GLY A 45 13.68 -9.03 -6.41
N ALA A 46 12.62 -8.24 -6.20
CA ALA A 46 11.26 -8.76 -6.27
C ALA A 46 10.92 -9.33 -7.64
N GLY A 47 11.50 -8.79 -8.71
CA GLY A 47 11.31 -9.28 -10.08
C GLY A 47 11.78 -10.71 -10.23
N GLU A 48 13.00 -11.04 -9.78
CA GLU A 48 13.56 -12.40 -9.85
C GLU A 48 12.75 -13.36 -8.98
N ARG A 49 12.39 -12.97 -7.75
CA ARG A 49 11.60 -13.80 -6.84
C ARG A 49 10.21 -14.13 -7.40
N LEU A 50 9.52 -13.15 -7.98
CA LEU A 50 8.20 -13.36 -8.56
C LEU A 50 8.27 -14.18 -9.85
N SER A 51 9.28 -13.96 -10.69
CA SER A 51 9.50 -14.77 -11.89
C SER A 51 9.76 -16.25 -11.54
N ALA A 52 10.51 -16.51 -10.47
CA ALA A 52 10.71 -17.87 -9.97
C ALA A 52 9.42 -18.55 -9.46
N LEU A 53 8.42 -17.74 -9.05
CA LEU A 53 7.08 -18.22 -8.67
C LEU A 53 6.10 -18.29 -9.87
N GLY A 54 6.55 -18.01 -11.08
CA GLY A 54 5.76 -18.10 -12.31
C GLY A 54 4.99 -16.84 -12.67
N TYR A 55 5.22 -15.72 -11.98
CA TYR A 55 4.68 -14.42 -12.40
C TYR A 55 5.50 -13.81 -13.53
N MET A 56 4.86 -12.99 -14.34
CA MET A 56 5.51 -12.30 -15.46
C MET A 56 5.46 -10.79 -15.21
N PRO A 57 6.53 -10.17 -14.64
CA PRO A 57 6.59 -8.72 -14.50
C PRO A 57 6.56 -8.02 -15.86
N ASP A 58 5.79 -6.92 -15.96
CA ASP A 58 5.81 -6.03 -17.12
C ASP A 58 7.07 -5.16 -17.12
N VAL A 59 7.55 -4.79 -15.91
CA VAL A 59 8.75 -4.00 -15.72
C VAL A 59 9.37 -4.25 -14.34
N ILE A 60 10.68 -4.15 -14.27
CA ILE A 60 11.47 -4.22 -13.03
C ILE A 60 12.25 -2.92 -12.89
N VAL A 61 12.09 -2.24 -11.76
CA VAL A 61 12.73 -0.94 -11.48
C VAL A 61 13.73 -1.08 -10.34
N GLY A 62 14.95 -0.64 -10.54
CA GLY A 62 16.00 -0.67 -9.52
C GLY A 62 17.38 -0.47 -10.12
N ASP A 63 18.42 -0.59 -9.30
CA ASP A 63 19.82 -0.56 -9.76
C ASP A 63 20.33 -1.95 -10.18
N GLY A 64 19.59 -2.99 -9.86
CA GLY A 64 19.88 -4.37 -10.24
C GLY A 64 20.80 -5.13 -9.28
N ASP A 65 21.14 -4.53 -8.16
CA ASP A 65 22.10 -5.13 -7.20
C ASP A 65 21.57 -6.40 -6.51
N SER A 66 20.27 -6.48 -6.32
CA SER A 66 19.60 -7.61 -5.67
C SER A 66 19.19 -8.73 -6.63
N MET A 67 19.51 -8.63 -7.93
CA MET A 67 19.21 -9.64 -8.95
C MET A 67 20.47 -10.39 -9.38
N SER A 68 20.36 -11.68 -9.68
CA SER A 68 21.46 -12.46 -10.24
C SER A 68 21.88 -11.95 -11.63
N ALA A 69 23.16 -12.11 -12.00
CA ALA A 69 23.65 -11.69 -13.31
C ALA A 69 22.89 -12.41 -14.46
N ALA A 70 22.61 -13.70 -14.30
CA ALA A 70 21.87 -14.48 -15.28
C ALA A 70 20.43 -13.99 -15.47
N PHE A 71 19.75 -13.60 -14.38
CA PHE A 71 18.41 -13.05 -14.46
C PHE A 71 18.41 -11.69 -15.16
N ARG A 72 19.34 -10.80 -14.81
CA ARG A 72 19.49 -9.50 -15.47
C ARG A 72 19.73 -9.61 -16.98
N GLU A 73 20.57 -10.55 -17.39
CA GLU A 73 20.84 -10.77 -18.82
C GLU A 73 19.60 -11.27 -19.56
N SER A 74 18.91 -12.27 -18.99
CA SER A 74 17.72 -12.86 -19.62
C SER A 74 16.50 -11.93 -19.63
N HIS A 75 16.41 -10.95 -18.72
CA HIS A 75 15.29 -10.03 -18.56
C HIS A 75 15.64 -8.56 -18.84
N ALA A 76 16.78 -8.32 -19.52
CA ALA A 76 17.27 -6.97 -19.79
C ALA A 76 16.22 -6.07 -20.49
N GLY A 77 15.31 -6.64 -21.28
CA GLY A 77 14.27 -5.90 -22.00
C GLY A 77 13.15 -5.32 -21.13
N ILE A 78 13.01 -5.76 -19.86
CA ILE A 78 11.99 -5.27 -18.91
C ILE A 78 12.61 -4.60 -17.69
N ILE A 79 13.93 -4.52 -17.59
CA ILE A 79 14.62 -3.85 -16.48
C ILE A 79 14.82 -2.39 -16.83
N GLU A 80 14.19 -1.49 -16.08
CA GLU A 80 14.41 -0.05 -16.12
C GLU A 80 15.37 0.36 -15.01
N LYS A 81 16.63 0.58 -15.39
CA LYS A 81 17.66 0.99 -14.44
C LYS A 81 17.47 2.44 -14.03
N VAL A 82 17.40 2.68 -12.73
CA VAL A 82 17.27 4.01 -12.13
C VAL A 82 18.39 4.21 -11.12
N ASP A 83 19.43 4.95 -11.52
CA ASP A 83 20.64 5.20 -10.72
C ASP A 83 20.46 6.28 -9.64
N GLU A 84 19.28 6.93 -9.58
CA GLU A 84 18.96 7.93 -8.57
C GLU A 84 18.97 7.31 -7.16
N GLN A 85 19.54 8.02 -6.19
CA GLN A 85 19.68 7.56 -4.80
C GLN A 85 18.84 8.37 -3.79
N ASP A 86 18.11 9.41 -4.25
CA ASP A 86 17.32 10.27 -3.36
C ASP A 86 16.02 9.60 -2.90
N ASP A 87 15.50 8.67 -3.68
CA ASP A 87 14.29 7.91 -3.38
C ASP A 87 14.56 6.39 -3.34
N ASN A 88 13.80 5.67 -2.53
CA ASN A 88 13.84 4.21 -2.50
C ASN A 88 13.17 3.59 -3.76
N ASP A 89 13.40 2.31 -3.99
CA ASP A 89 12.88 1.61 -5.18
C ASP A 89 11.36 1.60 -5.26
N LEU A 90 10.67 1.60 -4.10
CA LEU A 90 9.22 1.72 -4.09
C LEU A 90 8.74 3.04 -4.71
N THR A 91 9.42 4.15 -4.41
CA THR A 91 9.11 5.47 -4.98
C THR A 91 9.48 5.53 -6.46
N LYS A 92 10.63 4.95 -6.86
CA LYS A 92 11.03 4.87 -8.27
C LYS A 92 9.99 4.10 -9.11
N ALA A 93 9.56 2.92 -8.63
CA ALA A 93 8.49 2.13 -9.25
C ALA A 93 7.15 2.88 -9.30
N THR A 94 6.80 3.60 -8.23
CA THR A 94 5.61 4.45 -8.19
C THR A 94 5.64 5.54 -9.26
N ARG A 95 6.77 6.23 -9.43
CA ARG A 95 6.94 7.25 -10.49
C ARG A 95 6.82 6.66 -11.88
N LEU A 96 7.32 5.45 -12.09
CA LEU A 96 7.14 4.74 -13.37
C LEU A 96 5.65 4.51 -13.63
N CYS A 97 4.91 3.96 -12.67
CA CYS A 97 3.47 3.76 -12.80
C CYS A 97 2.73 5.07 -13.12
N MET A 98 3.13 6.19 -12.50
CA MET A 98 2.58 7.51 -12.82
C MET A 98 2.83 7.94 -14.27
N ARG A 99 4.03 7.67 -14.82
CA ARG A 99 4.34 7.96 -16.24
C ARG A 99 3.45 7.19 -17.20
N HIS A 100 2.99 5.98 -16.81
CA HIS A 100 1.98 5.21 -17.53
C HIS A 100 0.54 5.73 -17.35
N GLY A 101 0.34 6.78 -16.55
CA GLY A 101 -0.98 7.36 -16.28
C GLY A 101 -1.79 6.63 -15.21
N PHE A 102 -1.21 5.65 -14.52
CA PHE A 102 -1.87 4.90 -13.47
C PHE A 102 -2.05 5.76 -12.22
N ARG A 103 -3.19 5.60 -11.54
CA ARG A 103 -3.56 6.35 -10.34
C ARG A 103 -3.89 5.46 -9.15
N ARG A 104 -4.49 4.32 -9.39
CA ARG A 104 -4.92 3.36 -8.36
C ARG A 104 -3.89 2.25 -8.30
N ILE A 105 -2.98 2.35 -7.33
CA ILE A 105 -1.83 1.45 -7.23
C ILE A 105 -1.93 0.61 -5.96
N ALA A 106 -1.88 -0.72 -6.13
CA ALA A 106 -1.68 -1.63 -5.03
C ALA A 106 -0.19 -1.89 -4.80
N TYR A 107 0.23 -1.90 -3.55
CA TYR A 107 1.59 -2.26 -3.14
C TYR A 107 1.54 -3.59 -2.40
N VAL A 108 2.34 -4.56 -2.82
CA VAL A 108 2.49 -5.86 -2.15
C VAL A 108 3.97 -6.12 -1.86
N GLY A 109 4.27 -6.99 -0.89
CA GLY A 109 5.66 -7.24 -0.51
C GLY A 109 6.41 -6.01 0.02
N ALA A 110 5.68 -4.95 0.42
CA ALA A 110 6.28 -3.72 0.92
C ALA A 110 6.45 -3.71 2.45
N THR A 111 6.04 -4.77 3.11
CA THR A 111 6.15 -5.01 4.56
C THR A 111 6.80 -6.36 4.82
N GLY A 112 7.11 -6.65 6.10
CA GLY A 112 7.83 -7.87 6.50
C GLY A 112 9.33 -7.81 6.23
N LEU A 113 10.06 -8.79 6.71
CA LEU A 113 11.53 -8.88 6.69
C LEU A 113 12.20 -7.76 7.50
N ARG A 114 12.59 -6.64 6.89
CA ARG A 114 13.23 -5.51 7.58
C ARG A 114 12.19 -4.48 8.05
N GLU A 115 12.18 -4.22 9.35
CA GLU A 115 11.21 -3.32 10.01
C GLU A 115 11.38 -1.86 9.61
N ASP A 116 12.62 -1.41 9.40
CA ASP A 116 12.94 -0.04 8.96
C ASP A 116 12.38 0.24 7.56
N HIS A 117 12.52 -0.71 6.62
CA HIS A 117 11.91 -0.61 5.30
C HIS A 117 10.37 -0.64 5.39
N THR A 118 9.82 -1.51 6.26
CA THR A 118 8.36 -1.59 6.49
C THR A 118 7.82 -0.24 6.94
N LEU A 119 8.44 0.38 7.96
CA LEU A 119 8.02 1.70 8.46
C LEU A 119 8.17 2.77 7.38
N GLY A 120 9.32 2.82 6.70
CA GLY A 120 9.55 3.77 5.62
C GLY A 120 8.50 3.67 4.52
N ASN A 121 8.21 2.46 4.05
CA ASN A 121 7.24 2.22 3.00
C ASN A 121 5.81 2.62 3.40
N ILE A 122 5.38 2.32 4.63
CA ILE A 122 4.06 2.72 5.13
C ILE A 122 3.94 4.24 5.14
N PHE A 123 4.95 4.96 5.64
CA PHE A 123 4.92 6.42 5.75
C PHE A 123 5.17 7.17 4.43
N LEU A 124 5.54 6.48 3.35
CA LEU A 124 5.53 7.03 1.99
C LEU A 124 4.12 7.15 1.41
N LEU A 125 3.14 6.36 1.86
CA LEU A 125 1.79 6.37 1.30
C LEU A 125 1.10 7.76 1.34
N PRO A 126 1.15 8.56 2.43
CA PRO A 126 0.61 9.91 2.45
C PRO A 126 1.29 10.83 1.43
N ARG A 127 2.62 10.70 1.24
CA ARG A 127 3.35 11.44 0.20
C ARG A 127 2.83 11.11 -1.19
N TYR A 128 2.64 9.83 -1.51
CA TYR A 128 2.12 9.40 -2.80
C TYR A 128 0.72 9.92 -3.08
N ARG A 129 -0.13 9.97 -2.05
CA ARG A 129 -1.46 10.56 -2.16
C ARG A 129 -1.38 12.08 -2.39
N ARG A 130 -0.65 12.80 -1.54
CA ARG A 130 -0.62 14.26 -1.51
C ARG A 130 0.16 14.86 -2.69
N GLU A 131 1.38 14.36 -2.92
CA GLU A 131 2.29 14.96 -3.90
C GLU A 131 2.10 14.40 -5.31
N PHE A 132 1.75 13.12 -5.41
CA PHE A 132 1.61 12.44 -6.69
C PHE A 132 0.15 12.30 -7.13
N GLY A 133 -0.82 12.63 -6.29
CA GLY A 133 -2.24 12.54 -6.60
C GLY A 133 -2.72 11.11 -6.82
N LEU A 134 -2.07 10.14 -6.18
CA LEU A 134 -2.40 8.72 -6.29
C LEU A 134 -3.47 8.29 -5.30
N LEU A 135 -4.04 7.10 -5.53
CA LEU A 135 -4.88 6.35 -4.61
C LEU A 135 -4.15 5.05 -4.24
N PRO A 136 -3.10 5.14 -3.39
CA PRO A 136 -2.29 4.00 -3.04
C PRO A 136 -2.96 3.14 -1.97
N VAL A 137 -2.83 1.82 -2.08
CA VAL A 137 -3.21 0.86 -1.04
C VAL A 137 -2.08 -0.13 -0.87
N MET A 138 -1.59 -0.32 0.34
CA MET A 138 -0.57 -1.33 0.63
C MET A 138 -1.24 -2.54 1.27
N LEU A 139 -1.04 -3.70 0.67
CA LEU A 139 -1.69 -4.96 1.02
C LEU A 139 -0.69 -5.97 1.58
N SER A 140 -1.09 -6.67 2.62
CA SER A 140 -0.42 -7.85 3.16
C SER A 140 -1.46 -8.97 3.38
N ASP A 141 -1.03 -10.15 3.81
CA ASP A 141 -1.95 -11.25 4.16
C ASP A 141 -2.85 -10.91 5.36
N TYR A 142 -2.50 -9.91 6.16
CA TYR A 142 -3.20 -9.56 7.40
C TYR A 142 -4.18 -8.40 7.24
N GLY A 143 -3.92 -7.49 6.30
CA GLY A 143 -4.74 -6.29 6.15
C GLY A 143 -4.16 -5.30 5.12
N CYS A 144 -4.71 -4.10 5.14
CA CYS A 144 -4.29 -3.06 4.21
C CYS A 144 -4.08 -1.70 4.90
N PHE A 145 -3.10 -0.95 4.42
CA PHE A 145 -2.89 0.46 4.76
C PHE A 145 -3.45 1.35 3.66
N ILE A 146 -4.26 2.33 4.05
CA ILE A 146 -4.89 3.30 3.15
C ILE A 146 -4.61 4.71 3.69
N PRO A 147 -3.84 5.55 2.99
CA PRO A 147 -3.66 6.94 3.38
C PRO A 147 -4.90 7.75 3.03
N ALA A 148 -5.25 8.68 3.89
CA ALA A 148 -6.36 9.58 3.70
C ALA A 148 -6.05 10.98 4.21
N SER A 149 -6.88 11.94 3.84
CA SER A 149 -6.79 13.33 4.28
C SER A 149 -8.18 13.95 4.27
N GLY A 150 -8.46 14.81 5.25
CA GLY A 150 -9.77 15.43 5.36
C GLY A 150 -10.88 14.43 5.74
N ASP A 151 -12.09 14.71 5.29
CA ASP A 151 -13.25 13.85 5.52
C ASP A 151 -13.23 12.66 4.55
N THR A 152 -13.23 11.46 5.08
CA THR A 152 -13.14 10.23 4.26
C THR A 152 -13.99 9.11 4.87
N ALA A 153 -14.81 8.46 4.03
CA ALA A 153 -15.57 7.27 4.40
C ALA A 153 -14.87 6.00 3.92
N PHE A 154 -14.88 4.96 4.73
CA PHE A 154 -14.30 3.65 4.46
C PHE A 154 -15.35 2.56 4.59
N ALA A 155 -15.41 1.65 3.62
CA ALA A 155 -16.19 0.43 3.76
C ALA A 155 -15.52 -0.50 4.75
N THR A 156 -16.30 -0.98 5.72
CA THR A 156 -15.85 -1.86 6.80
C THR A 156 -16.84 -3.00 6.99
N PHE A 157 -16.63 -3.82 7.99
CA PHE A 157 -17.60 -4.79 8.50
C PHE A 157 -17.52 -4.85 10.03
N THR A 158 -18.61 -5.27 10.66
CA THR A 158 -18.71 -5.34 12.14
C THR A 158 -17.57 -6.15 12.72
N ARG A 159 -16.89 -5.62 13.78
CA ARG A 159 -15.74 -6.20 14.47
C ARG A 159 -14.45 -6.25 13.62
N GLN A 160 -14.37 -5.56 12.49
CA GLN A 160 -13.10 -5.37 11.82
C GLN A 160 -12.16 -4.56 12.71
N GLN A 161 -10.92 -5.03 12.89
CA GLN A 161 -9.92 -4.23 13.60
C GLN A 161 -9.43 -3.10 12.70
N VAL A 162 -9.36 -1.92 13.31
CA VAL A 162 -8.95 -0.68 12.64
C VAL A 162 -7.83 -0.04 13.45
N SER A 163 -6.75 0.36 12.79
CA SER A 163 -5.73 1.19 13.41
C SER A 163 -5.61 2.52 12.66
N ILE A 164 -5.40 3.59 13.39
CA ILE A 164 -5.37 4.96 12.88
C ILE A 164 -4.02 5.57 13.25
N PHE A 165 -3.24 5.94 12.24
CA PHE A 165 -1.95 6.58 12.43
C PHE A 165 -2.08 8.05 12.01
N ASN A 166 -2.08 8.95 12.97
CA ASN A 166 -2.08 10.38 12.71
C ASN A 166 -0.73 10.81 12.12
N VAL A 167 -0.75 11.49 10.99
CA VAL A 167 0.46 12.00 10.33
C VAL A 167 0.60 13.50 10.56
N SER A 168 -0.48 14.26 10.34
CA SER A 168 -0.40 15.73 10.44
C SER A 168 -1.70 16.39 10.93
N CYS A 169 -2.71 15.64 11.38
CA CYS A 169 -3.93 16.24 11.88
C CYS A 169 -3.70 16.91 13.25
N SER A 170 -4.23 18.12 13.42
CA SER A 170 -4.40 18.76 14.71
C SER A 170 -5.78 18.44 15.32
N ARG A 171 -6.74 18.06 14.46
CA ARG A 171 -8.07 17.57 14.84
C ARG A 171 -8.36 16.31 14.04
N LEU A 172 -8.79 15.26 14.73
CA LEU A 172 -9.13 13.98 14.14
C LEU A 172 -10.27 13.36 14.95
N THR A 173 -11.39 13.10 14.31
CA THR A 173 -12.55 12.43 14.91
C THR A 173 -13.08 11.36 13.95
N GLY A 174 -14.02 10.54 14.39
CA GLY A 174 -14.59 9.51 13.51
C GLY A 174 -15.92 8.98 14.01
N GLU A 175 -16.67 8.39 13.09
CA GLU A 175 -17.93 7.72 13.33
C GLU A 175 -17.82 6.24 12.95
N GLY A 176 -18.66 5.39 13.54
CA GLY A 176 -18.66 3.95 13.27
C GLY A 176 -17.53 3.18 13.94
N LEU A 177 -16.82 3.77 14.89
CA LEU A 177 -15.71 3.19 15.66
C LEU A 177 -16.10 2.98 17.13
N ARG A 178 -15.57 1.92 17.73
CA ARG A 178 -15.82 1.59 19.13
C ARG A 178 -15.23 2.60 20.10
N TRP A 179 -14.03 3.10 19.81
CA TRP A 179 -13.37 4.15 20.59
C TRP A 179 -13.20 5.38 19.73
N GLN A 180 -13.61 6.53 20.27
CA GLN A 180 -13.53 7.81 19.57
C GLN A 180 -12.08 8.17 19.29
N PRO A 181 -11.68 8.36 18.01
CA PRO A 181 -10.35 8.83 17.67
C PRO A 181 -10.17 10.31 18.06
N TYR A 182 -8.91 10.67 18.24
CA TYR A 182 -8.47 12.05 18.44
C TYR A 182 -7.14 12.25 17.70
N ALA A 183 -6.61 13.46 17.68
CA ALA A 183 -5.33 13.73 17.03
C ALA A 183 -4.17 13.12 17.87
N TYR A 184 -3.96 11.83 17.66
CA TYR A 184 -2.93 11.06 18.37
C TYR A 184 -1.57 11.69 18.22
N SER A 185 -0.85 11.90 19.32
CA SER A 185 0.52 12.41 19.33
C SER A 185 1.58 11.31 19.25
N GLN A 186 1.18 10.06 19.48
CA GLN A 186 2.04 8.88 19.43
C GLN A 186 1.42 7.81 18.53
N MET A 187 2.24 7.15 17.71
CA MET A 187 1.77 6.20 16.69
C MET A 187 0.98 5.01 17.26
N TRP A 188 1.33 4.54 18.46
CA TRP A 188 0.66 3.40 19.10
C TRP A 188 -0.75 3.71 19.62
N GLN A 189 -1.08 4.98 19.88
CA GLN A 189 -2.33 5.37 20.56
C GLN A 189 -3.59 5.05 19.73
N GLY A 190 -3.49 5.10 18.39
CA GLY A 190 -4.61 4.83 17.48
C GLY A 190 -4.72 3.38 17.03
N THR A 191 -3.95 2.46 17.63
CA THR A 191 -3.99 1.04 17.25
C THR A 191 -5.14 0.29 17.92
N LEU A 192 -5.61 -0.81 17.27
CA LEU A 192 -6.54 -1.79 17.82
C LEU A 192 -7.95 -1.25 18.10
N ASN A 193 -8.41 -0.24 17.39
CA ASN A 193 -9.80 0.15 17.34
C ASN A 193 -10.66 -0.90 16.60
N GLU A 194 -11.96 -0.77 16.60
CA GLU A 194 -12.90 -1.73 16.04
C GLU A 194 -14.05 -1.01 15.32
N ALA A 195 -14.37 -1.44 14.11
CA ALA A 195 -15.53 -0.96 13.38
C ALA A 195 -16.83 -1.56 13.96
N LEU A 196 -17.85 -0.71 14.11
CA LEU A 196 -19.16 -1.09 14.66
C LEU A 196 -20.14 -1.57 13.58
N GLY A 197 -19.84 -1.30 12.31
CA GLY A 197 -20.73 -1.60 11.19
C GLY A 197 -19.98 -1.68 9.86
N ASP A 198 -20.70 -1.42 8.78
CA ASP A 198 -20.23 -1.51 7.40
C ASP A 198 -19.53 -0.23 6.90
N THR A 199 -19.49 0.82 7.72
CA THR A 199 -18.90 2.10 7.35
C THR A 199 -18.22 2.75 8.55
N VAL A 200 -17.02 3.24 8.33
CA VAL A 200 -16.29 4.14 9.23
C VAL A 200 -16.08 5.47 8.50
N VAL A 201 -16.45 6.59 9.13
CA VAL A 201 -16.20 7.93 8.60
C VAL A 201 -15.16 8.61 9.48
N MET A 202 -14.13 9.14 8.87
CA MET A 202 -13.09 9.92 9.54
C MET A 202 -13.20 11.40 9.15
N HIS A 203 -12.98 12.28 10.11
CA HIS A 203 -12.93 13.74 9.93
C HIS A 203 -11.59 14.24 10.44
N GLY A 204 -10.74 14.72 9.52
CA GLY A 204 -9.40 15.20 9.83
C GLY A 204 -9.07 16.51 9.15
N ASP A 205 -8.20 17.33 9.73
CA ASP A 205 -7.69 18.57 9.13
C ASP A 205 -6.29 18.40 8.50
N GLY A 206 -5.81 17.18 8.40
CA GLY A 206 -4.51 16.81 7.83
C GLY A 206 -4.50 15.38 7.31
N ASP A 207 -3.30 14.82 7.14
CA ASP A 207 -3.08 13.46 6.65
C ASP A 207 -3.10 12.44 7.79
N TYR A 208 -3.64 11.27 7.51
CA TYR A 208 -3.63 10.09 8.39
C TYR A 208 -3.58 8.81 7.57
N ILE A 209 -3.17 7.71 8.20
CA ILE A 209 -3.18 6.38 7.58
C ILE A 209 -4.15 5.50 8.37
N MET A 210 -5.04 4.82 7.66
CA MET A 210 -5.90 3.79 8.20
C MET A 210 -5.31 2.43 7.90
N TYR A 211 -5.34 1.52 8.88
CA TYR A 211 -5.08 0.11 8.68
C TYR A 211 -6.34 -0.68 9.01
N PHE A 212 -6.71 -1.59 8.11
CA PHE A 212 -7.85 -2.48 8.26
C PHE A 212 -7.42 -3.93 8.15
N THR A 213 -7.83 -4.78 9.09
CA THR A 213 -7.61 -6.22 8.97
C THR A 213 -8.54 -6.83 7.92
N HIS A 214 -8.12 -7.92 7.28
CA HIS A 214 -8.98 -8.65 6.33
C HIS A 214 -10.04 -9.49 7.04
N GLU A 215 -9.81 -9.86 8.29
CA GLU A 215 -10.72 -10.67 9.10
C GLU A 215 -11.21 -9.92 10.34
N ALA A 216 -12.40 -10.33 10.83
CA ALA A 216 -12.91 -9.84 12.09
C ALA A 216 -12.03 -10.31 13.27
N LYS A 217 -12.03 -9.55 14.36
CA LYS A 217 -11.44 -9.97 15.63
C LYS A 217 -12.15 -11.23 16.12
N ARG A 218 -11.37 -12.27 16.38
CA ARG A 218 -11.87 -13.51 17.00
C ARG A 218 -12.29 -13.32 18.45
#